data_0aa09f19e606eb1ba640142d9dd4458a
#
_entry.id   0aa09f19e606eb1ba640142d9dd4458a
#
_cell.length_a   1.000
_cell.length_b   1.000
_cell.length_c   1.000
_cell.angle_alpha   90.00
_cell.angle_beta   90.00
_cell.angle_gamma   90.00
#
_symmetry.space_group_name_H-M   'P 1'
#
loop_
_entity.id
_entity.type
_entity.pdbx_description
1 polymer ?
#
loop_
_entity_poly.entity_id
_entity_poly.type
_entity_poly.pdbx_seq_one_letter_code
_entity_poly.pdbx_strand_id
1 'polypeptide(L)'
;LTPEHAVTYRVGVDYLKRCWNLSAQAYYRSGRDIIDWVWREDMGSKWHSEQTSSLDTFGIELAGGYTVSEGFLRRVTLSYGYITTDRNADVIAKSAMDFMRHKAALAVEVHFLRRMSLALTGSVYDRNGSYTHYPEPGNASLNEERDYKPYFLLDGRLQWEKGICRLYVDATNITDTRYCDIGGIRLPGFWCTGGVTLTIGK
;
A
#
# COMPACT_ATOMS: atom_id res chain seq x y z
N LEU A 1 -2.57 -24.17 -20.64
CA LEU A 1 -1.77 -23.19 -19.90
C LEU A 1 -0.42 -23.81 -19.56
N THR A 2 0.68 -23.10 -19.84
CA THR A 2 2.03 -23.48 -19.43
C THR A 2 2.37 -22.80 -18.08
N PRO A 3 3.34 -23.29 -17.32
CA PRO A 3 3.77 -22.62 -16.10
C PRO A 3 4.29 -21.19 -16.37
N GLU A 4 3.98 -20.27 -15.46
CA GLU A 4 4.56 -18.92 -15.48
C GLU A 4 6.06 -18.98 -15.17
N HIS A 5 6.81 -18.13 -15.85
CA HIS A 5 8.25 -17.96 -15.63
C HIS A 5 8.57 -16.52 -15.27
N ALA A 6 9.38 -16.30 -14.25
CA ALA A 6 9.85 -14.97 -13.91
C ALA A 6 11.31 -14.99 -13.46
N VAL A 7 12.06 -13.99 -13.90
CA VAL A 7 13.41 -13.70 -13.43
C VAL A 7 13.42 -12.33 -12.79
N THR A 8 13.97 -12.23 -11.59
CA THR A 8 14.06 -10.95 -10.87
C THR A 8 15.52 -10.64 -10.57
N TYR A 9 15.98 -9.48 -11.00
CA TYR A 9 17.25 -8.87 -10.63
C TYR A 9 16.99 -7.83 -9.56
N ARG A 10 17.79 -7.87 -8.48
CA ARG A 10 17.68 -6.91 -7.39
C ARG A 10 19.06 -6.43 -6.98
N VAL A 11 19.17 -5.13 -6.74
CA VAL A 11 20.34 -4.49 -6.16
C VAL A 11 19.88 -3.59 -5.03
N GLY A 12 20.62 -3.55 -3.94
CA GLY A 12 20.29 -2.71 -2.81
C GLY A 12 21.51 -2.37 -1.96
N VAL A 13 21.35 -1.37 -1.12
CA VAL A 13 22.30 -0.93 -0.13
C VAL A 13 21.60 -0.64 1.17
N ASP A 14 22.19 -1.11 2.27
CA ASP A 14 21.75 -0.85 3.62
C ASP A 14 22.86 -0.11 4.38
N TYR A 15 22.46 0.93 5.10
CA TYR A 15 23.34 1.69 5.97
C TYR A 15 22.76 1.71 7.38
N LEU A 16 23.54 1.19 8.32
CA LEU A 16 23.17 1.15 9.74
C LEU A 16 24.25 1.82 10.56
N LYS A 17 23.92 2.91 11.22
CA LYS A 17 24.86 3.61 12.11
C LYS A 17 24.13 4.31 13.24
N ARG A 18 24.43 3.91 14.49
CA ARG A 18 23.85 4.48 15.72
C ARG A 18 22.32 4.55 15.66
N CYS A 19 21.78 5.77 15.49
CA CYS A 19 20.36 6.05 15.48
C CYS A 19 19.73 5.94 14.06
N TRP A 20 20.52 5.76 13.02
CA TRP A 20 20.09 5.76 11.63
C TRP A 20 20.09 4.35 11.05
N ASN A 21 19.02 4.03 10.37
CA ASN A 21 18.95 2.92 9.43
C ASN A 21 18.39 3.43 8.10
N LEU A 22 19.12 3.22 7.02
CA LEU A 22 18.72 3.63 5.68
C LEU A 22 18.84 2.42 4.77
N SER A 23 17.86 2.23 3.91
CA SER A 23 17.92 1.21 2.86
C SER A 23 17.41 1.78 1.54
N ALA A 24 18.06 1.38 0.46
CA ALA A 24 17.63 1.68 -0.89
C ALA A 24 17.79 0.45 -1.76
N GLN A 25 16.77 0.08 -2.49
CA GLN A 25 16.84 -1.04 -3.43
C GLN A 25 16.10 -0.71 -4.72
N ALA A 26 16.59 -1.30 -5.80
CA ALA A 26 15.92 -1.30 -7.08
C ALA A 26 15.83 -2.74 -7.59
N TYR A 27 14.76 -3.05 -8.32
CA TYR A 27 14.58 -4.35 -8.92
C TYR A 27 13.98 -4.24 -10.31
N TYR A 28 14.32 -5.22 -11.13
CA TYR A 28 13.69 -5.45 -12.41
C TYR A 28 13.23 -6.91 -12.46
N ARG A 29 11.97 -7.12 -12.78
CA ARG A 29 11.36 -8.44 -12.94
C ARG A 29 10.85 -8.58 -14.35
N SER A 30 11.35 -9.57 -15.07
CA SER A 30 10.82 -9.99 -16.36
C SER A 30 10.00 -11.26 -16.17
N GLY A 31 8.70 -11.17 -16.46
CA GLY A 31 7.76 -12.27 -16.41
C GLY A 31 7.34 -12.68 -17.80
N ARG A 32 7.19 -13.98 -18.02
CA ARG A 32 6.70 -14.58 -19.27
C ARG A 32 5.61 -15.59 -18.95
N ASP A 33 4.73 -15.79 -19.92
CA ASP A 33 3.64 -16.75 -19.80
C ASP A 33 2.71 -16.46 -18.61
N ILE A 34 2.56 -15.16 -18.25
CA ILE A 34 1.72 -14.71 -17.14
C ILE A 34 0.26 -15.02 -17.43
N ILE A 35 -0.41 -15.65 -16.49
CA ILE A 35 -1.84 -15.99 -16.56
C ILE A 35 -2.64 -14.86 -15.92
N ASP A 36 -3.51 -14.22 -16.69
CA ASP A 36 -4.41 -13.19 -16.18
C ASP A 36 -5.83 -13.36 -16.75
N TRP A 37 -6.78 -12.71 -16.10
CA TRP A 37 -8.14 -12.61 -16.59
C TRP A 37 -8.22 -11.47 -17.60
N VAL A 38 -8.58 -11.82 -18.84
CA VAL A 38 -8.70 -10.88 -19.95
C VAL A 38 -10.13 -10.81 -20.45
N TRP A 39 -10.50 -9.63 -20.92
CA TRP A 39 -11.76 -9.40 -21.62
C TRP A 39 -11.46 -9.04 -23.07
N ARG A 40 -12.18 -9.69 -23.99
CA ARG A 40 -12.12 -9.43 -25.43
C ARG A 40 -13.53 -9.34 -26.00
N GLU A 41 -13.73 -8.41 -26.91
CA GLU A 41 -15.02 -8.20 -27.60
C GLU A 41 -15.43 -9.42 -28.47
N ASP A 42 -14.47 -10.08 -29.11
CA ASP A 42 -14.64 -11.24 -30.00
C ASP A 42 -15.01 -12.53 -29.25
N MET A 43 -14.78 -12.60 -27.95
CA MET A 43 -15.09 -13.77 -27.10
C MET A 43 -16.37 -13.64 -26.27
N GLY A 44 -17.18 -12.61 -26.53
CA GLY A 44 -18.41 -12.33 -25.78
C GLY A 44 -18.15 -11.61 -24.47
N SER A 45 -19.21 -11.36 -23.69
CA SER A 45 -19.18 -10.52 -22.48
C SER A 45 -18.60 -11.20 -21.23
N LYS A 46 -17.72 -12.18 -21.37
CA LYS A 46 -17.16 -12.95 -20.25
C LYS A 46 -15.66 -12.76 -20.13
N TRP A 47 -15.18 -12.75 -18.91
CA TRP A 47 -13.76 -12.81 -18.60
C TRP A 47 -13.24 -14.22 -18.84
N HIS A 48 -12.08 -14.33 -19.49
CA HIS A 48 -11.37 -15.59 -19.73
C HIS A 48 -9.99 -15.53 -19.10
N SER A 49 -9.50 -16.66 -18.58
CA SER A 49 -8.10 -16.77 -18.20
C SER A 49 -7.27 -17.00 -19.46
N GLU A 50 -6.34 -16.11 -19.72
CA GLU A 50 -5.45 -16.19 -20.87
C GLU A 50 -4.00 -16.02 -20.43
N GLN A 51 -3.10 -16.65 -21.17
CA GLN A 51 -1.67 -16.53 -20.94
C GLN A 51 -1.14 -15.33 -21.70
N THR A 52 -0.65 -14.34 -20.96
CA THR A 52 -0.08 -13.11 -21.53
C THR A 52 1.37 -13.34 -21.91
N SER A 53 1.82 -12.74 -23.01
CA SER A 53 3.16 -12.99 -23.54
C SER A 53 4.29 -12.50 -22.64
N SER A 54 4.23 -11.31 -22.07
CA SER A 54 5.26 -10.80 -21.15
C SER A 54 4.76 -9.65 -20.27
N LEU A 55 5.37 -9.53 -19.10
CA LEU A 55 5.13 -8.46 -18.14
C LEU A 55 6.46 -8.07 -17.50
N ASP A 56 6.95 -6.88 -17.82
CA ASP A 56 8.18 -6.35 -17.26
C ASP A 56 7.85 -5.31 -16.19
N THR A 57 8.44 -5.48 -15.00
CA THR A 57 8.19 -4.61 -13.85
C THR A 57 9.50 -4.04 -13.36
N PHE A 58 9.57 -2.73 -13.21
CA PHE A 58 10.65 -2.02 -12.54
C PHE A 58 10.15 -1.42 -11.25
N GLY A 59 10.93 -1.51 -10.17
CA GLY A 59 10.58 -0.92 -8.89
C GLY A 59 11.78 -0.35 -8.15
N ILE A 60 11.50 0.69 -7.35
CA ILE A 60 12.44 1.32 -6.42
C ILE A 60 11.78 1.34 -5.04
N GLU A 61 12.53 0.98 -4.02
CA GLU A 61 12.11 1.05 -2.63
C GLU A 61 13.17 1.77 -1.80
N LEU A 62 12.74 2.78 -1.06
CA LEU A 62 13.57 3.56 -0.15
C LEU A 62 12.96 3.48 1.25
N ALA A 63 13.78 3.25 2.25
CA ALA A 63 13.37 3.34 3.64
C ALA A 63 14.43 4.05 4.46
N GLY A 64 13.97 4.87 5.41
CA GLY A 64 14.82 5.58 6.33
C GLY A 64 14.22 5.56 7.73
N GLY A 65 15.05 5.34 8.74
CA GLY A 65 14.65 5.36 10.13
C GLY A 65 15.65 6.11 10.99
N TYR A 66 15.11 6.90 11.90
CA TYR A 66 15.85 7.53 12.99
C TYR A 66 15.21 7.12 14.30
N THR A 67 15.99 6.50 15.18
CA THR A 67 15.49 6.01 16.47
C THR A 67 16.41 6.46 17.60
N VAL A 68 15.83 7.04 18.65
CA VAL A 68 16.55 7.44 19.87
C VAL A 68 15.91 6.81 21.10
N SER A 69 16.74 6.45 22.07
CA SER A 69 16.30 5.81 23.31
C SER A 69 15.69 6.78 24.31
N GLU A 70 16.03 8.07 24.23
CA GLU A 70 15.63 9.10 25.20
C GLU A 70 15.13 10.36 24.50
N GLY A 71 14.33 11.16 25.20
CA GLY A 71 13.79 12.43 24.71
C GLY A 71 12.32 12.34 24.28
N PHE A 72 11.80 13.44 23.78
CA PHE A 72 10.43 13.58 23.30
C PHE A 72 10.19 12.79 22.02
N LEU A 73 11.06 12.97 21.01
CA LEU A 73 11.02 12.24 19.75
C LEU A 73 11.70 10.88 19.91
N ARG A 74 11.00 9.80 19.61
CA ARG A 74 11.50 8.42 19.74
C ARG A 74 11.89 7.80 18.43
N ARG A 75 11.04 7.99 17.44
CA ARG A 75 11.24 7.36 16.13
C ARG A 75 10.65 8.23 15.03
N VAL A 76 11.38 8.29 13.94
CA VAL A 76 10.87 8.78 12.65
C VAL A 76 11.20 7.72 11.62
N THR A 77 10.22 7.31 10.83
CA THR A 77 10.44 6.41 9.70
C THR A 77 9.81 7.01 8.44
N LEU A 78 10.56 6.96 7.37
CA LEU A 78 10.13 7.33 6.03
C LEU A 78 10.24 6.10 5.14
N SER A 79 9.22 5.81 4.36
CA SER A 79 9.27 4.81 3.32
C SER A 79 8.69 5.37 2.02
N TYR A 80 9.28 4.95 0.91
CA TYR A 80 8.79 5.28 -0.43
C TYR A 80 8.97 4.08 -1.34
N GLY A 81 7.94 3.75 -2.08
CA GLY A 81 7.95 2.74 -3.12
C GLY A 81 7.45 3.32 -4.44
N TYR A 82 8.13 2.97 -5.50
CA TYR A 82 7.74 3.24 -6.87
C TYR A 82 7.74 1.95 -7.66
N ILE A 83 6.70 1.71 -8.42
CA ILE A 83 6.58 0.57 -9.33
C ILE A 83 6.08 1.09 -10.68
N THR A 84 6.66 0.60 -11.75
CA THR A 84 6.12 0.73 -13.09
C THR A 84 6.15 -0.61 -13.80
N THR A 85 5.14 -0.86 -14.61
CA THR A 85 4.98 -2.12 -15.31
C THR A 85 4.75 -1.84 -16.79
N ASP A 86 5.50 -2.50 -17.64
CA ASP A 86 5.30 -2.51 -19.08
C ASP A 86 4.79 -3.88 -19.52
N ARG A 87 3.80 -3.86 -20.38
CA ARG A 87 3.13 -5.04 -20.85
C ARG A 87 3.11 -5.06 -22.37
N ASN A 88 3.54 -6.14 -22.92
CA ASN A 88 3.53 -6.36 -24.37
C ASN A 88 2.31 -7.23 -24.77
N ALA A 89 1.10 -6.65 -24.73
CA ALA A 89 -0.13 -7.32 -25.17
C ALA A 89 -1.25 -6.33 -25.49
N ASP A 90 -1.98 -6.61 -26.56
CA ASP A 90 -3.12 -5.83 -27.08
C ASP A 90 -4.47 -6.16 -26.40
N VAL A 91 -4.45 -6.64 -25.15
CA VAL A 91 -5.67 -7.08 -24.44
C VAL A 91 -5.83 -6.37 -23.11
N ILE A 92 -7.08 -6.07 -22.74
CA ILE A 92 -7.45 -5.55 -21.44
C ILE A 92 -7.29 -6.67 -20.42
N ALA A 93 -6.31 -6.54 -19.51
CA ALA A 93 -6.12 -7.45 -18.40
C ALA A 93 -6.57 -6.80 -17.10
N LYS A 94 -7.22 -7.61 -16.25
CA LYS A 94 -7.84 -7.14 -15.02
C LYS A 94 -6.83 -6.71 -13.96
N SER A 95 -5.69 -7.36 -13.88
CA SER A 95 -4.77 -7.23 -12.72
C SER A 95 -3.42 -6.64 -13.06
N ALA A 96 -2.91 -6.85 -14.28
CA ALA A 96 -1.54 -6.50 -14.62
C ALA A 96 -1.24 -5.00 -14.63
N MET A 97 -2.26 -4.15 -14.89
CA MET A 97 -2.10 -2.69 -14.99
C MET A 97 -2.65 -1.94 -13.78
N ASP A 98 -3.32 -2.63 -12.84
CA ASP A 98 -3.85 -2.05 -11.61
C ASP A 98 -2.90 -2.26 -10.44
N PHE A 99 -1.84 -1.45 -10.38
CA PHE A 99 -0.82 -1.51 -9.33
C PHE A 99 -0.62 -0.17 -8.63
N MET A 100 -0.08 -0.21 -7.40
CA MET A 100 0.27 0.99 -6.65
C MET A 100 1.56 1.59 -7.21
N ARG A 101 1.43 2.64 -8.06
CA ARG A 101 2.56 3.30 -8.72
C ARG A 101 3.47 4.01 -7.74
N HIS A 102 2.89 4.80 -6.86
CA HIS A 102 3.60 5.50 -5.80
C HIS A 102 2.96 5.23 -4.45
N LYS A 103 3.78 4.91 -3.48
CA LYS A 103 3.40 4.80 -2.08
C LYS A 103 4.46 5.45 -1.22
N ALA A 104 4.09 6.46 -0.45
CA ALA A 104 4.97 7.10 0.52
C ALA A 104 4.33 7.08 1.90
N ALA A 105 5.11 6.85 2.96
CA ALA A 105 4.63 6.94 4.32
C ALA A 105 5.69 7.56 5.22
N LEU A 106 5.25 8.49 6.08
CA LEU A 106 6.05 9.07 7.16
C LEU A 106 5.38 8.74 8.49
N ALA A 107 6.10 8.04 9.35
CA ALA A 107 5.64 7.76 10.71
C ALA A 107 6.53 8.46 11.73
N VAL A 108 5.89 9.05 12.72
CA VAL A 108 6.55 9.75 13.83
C VAL A 108 5.99 9.21 15.14
N GLU A 109 6.89 8.83 16.05
CA GLU A 109 6.54 8.40 17.40
C GLU A 109 7.17 9.35 18.41
N VAL A 110 6.33 9.88 19.31
CA VAL A 110 6.73 10.78 20.38
C VAL A 110 6.28 10.27 21.73
N HIS A 111 7.11 10.51 22.76
CA HIS A 111 6.77 10.28 24.16
C HIS A 111 6.66 11.63 24.86
N PHE A 112 5.47 12.01 25.31
CA PHE A 112 5.23 13.35 25.84
C PHE A 112 4.86 13.34 27.29
N LEU A 113 4.55 12.44 27.97
CA LEU A 113 4.46 12.30 29.41
C LEU A 113 5.18 11.02 29.83
N ARG A 114 5.51 10.89 31.11
CA ARG A 114 6.26 9.72 31.59
C ARG A 114 5.72 8.36 31.15
N ARG A 115 4.46 8.31 30.69
CA ARG A 115 3.73 7.07 30.39
C ARG A 115 2.89 7.14 29.13
N MET A 116 2.99 8.20 28.37
CA MET A 116 2.17 8.39 27.17
C MET A 116 3.05 8.48 25.94
N SER A 117 2.62 7.79 24.90
CA SER A 117 3.19 7.88 23.56
C SER A 117 2.11 8.13 22.53
N LEU A 118 2.48 8.86 21.50
CA LEU A 118 1.67 9.10 20.33
C LEU A 118 2.48 8.70 19.11
N ALA A 119 1.91 7.82 18.29
CA ALA A 119 2.42 7.49 16.97
C ALA A 119 1.45 8.04 15.92
N LEU A 120 1.97 8.77 14.95
CA LEU A 120 1.22 9.27 13.80
C LEU A 120 1.87 8.76 12.52
N THR A 121 1.05 8.33 11.57
CA THR A 121 1.50 7.88 10.25
C THR A 121 0.69 8.58 9.17
N GLY A 122 1.37 9.41 8.37
CA GLY A 122 0.80 10.00 7.15
C GLY A 122 1.24 9.18 5.94
N SER A 123 0.30 8.78 5.10
CA SER A 123 0.57 7.96 3.91
C SER A 123 -0.08 8.55 2.66
N VAL A 124 0.66 8.58 1.57
CA VAL A 124 0.20 9.00 0.23
C VAL A 124 0.23 7.79 -0.68
N TYR A 125 -0.82 7.62 -1.44
CA TYR A 125 -1.01 6.54 -2.39
C TYR A 125 -1.40 7.10 -3.76
N ASP A 126 -0.76 6.59 -4.79
CA ASP A 126 -1.10 6.86 -6.20
C ASP A 126 -1.14 5.52 -6.95
N ARG A 127 -2.33 5.11 -7.35
CA ARG A 127 -2.59 3.86 -8.07
C ARG A 127 -2.66 4.13 -9.56
N ASN A 128 -2.03 3.27 -10.34
CA ASN A 128 -2.20 3.23 -11.79
C ASN A 128 -3.48 2.49 -12.16
N GLY A 129 -4.05 2.81 -13.32
CA GLY A 129 -5.23 2.13 -13.83
C GLY A 129 -6.53 2.88 -13.58
N SER A 130 -7.61 2.24 -13.94
CA SER A 130 -8.98 2.76 -13.89
C SER A 130 -9.93 1.68 -13.34
N TYR A 131 -11.13 2.09 -13.02
CA TYR A 131 -12.21 1.18 -12.59
C TYR A 131 -13.53 1.59 -13.23
N THR A 132 -14.39 0.62 -13.44
CA THR A 132 -15.75 0.88 -13.90
C THR A 132 -16.61 1.33 -12.72
N HIS A 133 -17.13 2.54 -12.80
CA HIS A 133 -18.12 3.05 -11.85
C HIS A 133 -19.51 2.67 -12.33
N TYR A 134 -20.32 2.10 -11.43
CA TYR A 134 -21.68 1.66 -11.68
C TYR A 134 -22.67 2.59 -10.97
N PRO A 135 -23.15 3.69 -11.60
CA PRO A 135 -24.11 4.60 -10.98
C PRO A 135 -25.42 3.92 -10.61
N GLU A 136 -25.91 3.02 -11.49
CA GLU A 136 -27.12 2.24 -11.28
C GLU A 136 -26.84 0.75 -11.54
N PRO A 137 -27.00 -0.12 -10.52
CA PRO A 137 -26.86 -1.55 -10.73
C PRO A 137 -27.86 -2.09 -11.78
N GLY A 138 -27.36 -2.78 -12.80
CA GLY A 138 -28.17 -3.37 -13.86
C GLY A 138 -28.35 -2.49 -15.10
N ASN A 139 -27.91 -1.23 -15.10
CA ASN A 139 -27.95 -0.34 -16.26
C ASN A 139 -26.55 -0.11 -16.82
N ALA A 140 -26.09 -1.02 -17.69
CA ALA A 140 -24.74 -0.99 -18.25
C ALA A 140 -24.46 0.26 -19.12
N SER A 141 -25.50 0.92 -19.65
CA SER A 141 -25.34 2.12 -20.48
C SER A 141 -24.87 3.35 -19.69
N LEU A 142 -24.99 3.32 -18.37
CA LEU A 142 -24.52 4.38 -17.46
C LEU A 142 -23.16 4.09 -16.83
N ASN A 143 -22.53 2.98 -17.19
CA ASN A 143 -21.21 2.65 -16.67
C ASN A 143 -20.18 3.66 -17.17
N GLU A 144 -19.38 4.16 -16.24
CA GLU A 144 -18.32 5.15 -16.51
C GLU A 144 -16.96 4.56 -16.10
N GLU A 145 -15.98 4.67 -16.98
CA GLU A 145 -14.60 4.39 -16.61
C GLU A 145 -14.02 5.61 -15.89
N ARG A 146 -13.43 5.37 -14.74
CA ARG A 146 -12.83 6.42 -13.90
C ARG A 146 -11.41 6.04 -13.49
N ASP A 147 -10.48 6.95 -13.68
CA ASP A 147 -9.10 6.80 -13.20
C ASP A 147 -9.06 6.85 -11.66
N TYR A 148 -8.15 6.10 -11.07
CA TYR A 148 -7.84 6.23 -9.65
C TYR A 148 -7.22 7.61 -9.38
N LYS A 149 -7.62 8.21 -8.28
CA LYS A 149 -7.08 9.49 -7.82
C LYS A 149 -6.12 9.25 -6.66
N PRO A 150 -4.99 9.96 -6.62
CA PRO A 150 -4.12 9.94 -5.45
C PRO A 150 -4.87 10.34 -4.19
N TYR A 151 -4.54 9.71 -3.06
CA TYR A 151 -5.15 10.02 -1.79
C TYR A 151 -4.15 9.99 -0.64
N PHE A 152 -4.50 10.70 0.44
CA PHE A 152 -3.74 10.78 1.67
C PHE A 152 -4.54 10.21 2.82
N LEU A 153 -3.88 9.42 3.66
CA LEU A 153 -4.44 8.89 4.91
C LEU A 153 -3.57 9.33 6.08
N LEU A 154 -4.21 9.68 7.18
CA LEU A 154 -3.55 9.94 8.46
C LEU A 154 -4.09 8.96 9.49
N ASP A 155 -3.19 8.19 10.07
CA ASP A 155 -3.48 7.23 11.14
C ASP A 155 -2.75 7.63 12.42
N GLY A 156 -3.30 7.26 13.57
CA GLY A 156 -2.69 7.58 14.86
C GLY A 156 -2.98 6.54 15.92
N ARG A 157 -2.04 6.37 16.83
CA ARG A 157 -2.18 5.58 18.05
C ARG A 157 -1.75 6.40 19.24
N LEU A 158 -2.67 6.60 20.19
CA LEU A 158 -2.37 7.12 21.52
C LEU A 158 -2.30 5.96 22.51
N GLN A 159 -1.22 5.90 23.29
CA GLN A 159 -0.99 4.82 24.22
C GLN A 159 -0.58 5.37 25.59
N TRP A 160 -1.10 4.75 26.64
CA TRP A 160 -0.68 4.94 28.02
C TRP A 160 -0.24 3.62 28.63
N GLU A 161 0.90 3.62 29.35
CA GLU A 161 1.46 2.41 29.94
C GLU A 161 1.84 2.61 31.40
N LYS A 162 1.42 1.69 32.27
CA LYS A 162 1.77 1.65 33.69
C LYS A 162 1.88 0.23 34.20
N GLY A 163 3.09 -0.18 34.58
CA GLY A 163 3.33 -1.53 35.11
C GLY A 163 2.97 -2.60 34.09
N ILE A 164 2.02 -3.45 34.43
CA ILE A 164 1.54 -4.55 33.57
C ILE A 164 0.44 -4.10 32.61
N CYS A 165 -0.09 -2.89 32.76
CA CYS A 165 -1.26 -2.43 32.01
C CYS A 165 -0.86 -1.42 30.93
N ARG A 166 -1.36 -1.65 29.71
CA ARG A 166 -1.27 -0.74 28.56
C ARG A 166 -2.69 -0.48 28.02
N LEU A 167 -3.06 0.78 27.99
CA LEU A 167 -4.29 1.25 27.33
C LEU A 167 -3.90 1.91 26.00
N TYR A 168 -4.70 1.71 24.97
CA TYR A 168 -4.48 2.38 23.69
C TYR A 168 -5.79 2.74 22.98
N VAL A 169 -5.68 3.75 22.15
CA VAL A 169 -6.70 4.16 21.18
C VAL A 169 -6.04 4.26 19.83
N ASP A 170 -6.59 3.57 18.85
CA ASP A 170 -6.23 3.64 17.44
C ASP A 170 -7.27 4.44 16.69
N ALA A 171 -6.82 5.35 15.86
CA ALA A 171 -7.65 6.08 14.91
C ALA A 171 -7.06 5.90 13.52
N THR A 172 -7.85 5.41 12.59
CA THR A 172 -7.45 5.24 11.18
C THR A 172 -8.23 6.21 10.32
N ASN A 173 -7.59 6.69 9.26
CA ASN A 173 -8.15 7.68 8.35
C ASN A 173 -8.74 8.88 9.11
N ILE A 174 -7.93 9.51 9.98
CA ILE A 174 -8.33 10.64 10.84
C ILE A 174 -8.88 11.82 10.02
N THR A 175 -8.42 11.96 8.79
CA THR A 175 -8.86 13.00 7.84
C THR A 175 -10.21 12.71 7.18
N ASP A 176 -10.81 11.53 7.45
CA ASP A 176 -12.04 11.04 6.80
C ASP A 176 -11.97 11.11 5.27
N THR A 177 -10.81 10.82 4.72
CA THR A 177 -10.58 10.84 3.27
C THR A 177 -11.43 9.79 2.60
N ARG A 178 -12.20 10.18 1.59
CA ARG A 178 -12.98 9.26 0.75
C ARG A 178 -12.12 8.76 -0.38
N TYR A 179 -11.86 7.47 -0.41
CA TYR A 179 -11.01 6.83 -1.41
C TYR A 179 -11.54 5.47 -1.84
N CYS A 180 -11.11 5.04 -3.01
CA CYS A 180 -11.37 3.71 -3.54
C CYS A 180 -10.05 2.99 -3.71
N ASP A 181 -10.06 1.71 -3.51
CA ASP A 181 -8.96 0.82 -3.85
C ASP A 181 -9.37 -0.08 -5.04
N ILE A 182 -8.78 -1.23 -5.21
CA ILE A 182 -8.98 -2.14 -6.35
C ILE A 182 -10.46 -2.26 -6.72
N GLY A 183 -10.76 -2.10 -8.03
CA GLY A 183 -12.10 -2.25 -8.58
C GLY A 183 -13.09 -1.15 -8.18
N GLY A 184 -12.60 0.01 -7.76
CA GLY A 184 -13.47 1.13 -7.36
C GLY A 184 -14.24 0.90 -6.05
N ILE A 185 -13.84 -0.11 -5.27
CA ILE A 185 -14.48 -0.40 -3.98
C ILE A 185 -14.13 0.73 -3.00
N ARG A 186 -15.16 1.41 -2.49
CA ARG A 186 -14.98 2.44 -1.48
C ARG A 186 -14.56 1.82 -0.16
N LEU A 187 -13.47 2.32 0.40
CA LEU A 187 -12.97 1.91 1.69
C LEU A 187 -13.51 2.77 2.83
N PRO A 188 -13.45 2.27 4.10
CA PRO A 188 -13.96 2.98 5.26
C PRO A 188 -13.34 4.37 5.42
N GLY A 189 -14.14 5.33 5.87
CA GLY A 189 -13.70 6.62 6.34
C GLY A 189 -13.01 6.53 7.71
N PHE A 190 -13.23 7.53 8.56
CA PHE A 190 -12.69 7.53 9.91
C PHE A 190 -13.17 6.31 10.72
N TRP A 191 -12.21 5.65 11.35
CA TRP A 191 -12.46 4.51 12.23
C TRP A 191 -11.64 4.64 13.51
N CYS A 192 -12.26 4.35 14.67
CA CYS A 192 -11.60 4.43 15.97
C CYS A 192 -11.84 3.14 16.76
N THR A 193 -10.78 2.61 17.36
CA THR A 193 -10.82 1.44 18.24
C THR A 193 -10.02 1.71 19.50
N GLY A 194 -10.37 1.04 20.59
CA GLY A 194 -9.62 1.11 21.84
C GLY A 194 -9.41 -0.27 22.44
N GLY A 195 -8.34 -0.43 23.20
CA GLY A 195 -8.02 -1.70 23.82
C GLY A 195 -7.16 -1.59 25.06
N VAL A 196 -7.07 -2.72 25.75
CA VAL A 196 -6.29 -2.93 26.95
C VAL A 196 -5.38 -4.15 26.74
N THR A 197 -4.12 -4.02 27.07
CA THR A 197 -3.17 -5.14 27.11
C THR A 197 -2.66 -5.31 28.54
N LEU A 198 -2.73 -6.54 29.05
CA LEU A 198 -2.15 -6.91 30.34
C LEU A 198 -0.99 -7.88 30.08
N THR A 199 0.21 -7.52 30.54
CA THR A 199 1.40 -8.39 30.47
C THR A 199 1.61 -9.05 31.82
N ILE A 200 1.30 -10.34 31.93
CA ILE A 200 1.42 -11.15 33.15
C ILE A 200 2.62 -12.07 32.99
N GLY A 201 3.55 -12.02 33.93
CA GLY A 201 4.72 -12.90 33.98
C GLY A 201 5.90 -12.42 33.11
N LYS A 202 6.79 -11.69 33.77
CA LYS A 202 8.21 -11.61 33.40
C LYS A 202 9.02 -12.40 34.40
#